data_cf63963c870b5f218c417254938319d6
#
_entry.id   cf63963c870b5f218c417254938319d6
#
_cell.length_a   1.000
_cell.length_b   1.000
_cell.length_c   1.000
_cell.angle_alpha   90.00
_cell.angle_beta   90.00
_cell.angle_gamma   90.00
#
_symmetry.space_group_name_H-M   'P 1'
#
loop_
_entity.id
_entity.type
_entity.pdbx_description
1 polymer ?
#
loop_
_entity_poly.entity_id
_entity_poly.type
_entity_poly.pdbx_seq_one_letter_code
_entity_poly.pdbx_strand_id
1 'polypeptide(L)'
;MQLNYDFHTHTVYSHGKGTILDNAISAKEKGLKGITISDHGFSHPAFGMRRKKLDQMKKDCLQAEEQTGLQVKLGIESNILGLSGKIDVKEKDYEKLDMILAGAHVFILYDGIKEWFNFFGRNFFTRTFKKKPSDKLIKRNTQVYINAIKNNPIDILTHVSYLFPADAVEVAKVCADYGTYMEINTKKVHLSDEEWQKVLDTKVNFVIDSDAHTPDRVGDTLLADELLKRVNIPLDRIKNVGDNTLKFRFQEFKEKL
;
A
#
# COMPACT_ATOMS: atom_id res chain seq x y z
N MET A 1 -15.34 2.35 12.70
CA MET A 1 -14.29 2.45 13.76
C MET A 1 -13.51 3.74 13.58
N GLN A 2 -12.65 4.12 14.56
CA GLN A 2 -11.83 5.32 14.46
C GLN A 2 -10.38 4.92 14.15
N LEU A 3 -9.84 5.44 13.03
CA LEU A 3 -8.41 5.32 12.71
C LEU A 3 -7.61 6.40 13.45
N ASN A 4 -6.40 6.06 13.88
CA ASN A 4 -5.40 7.04 14.30
C ASN A 4 -4.65 7.62 13.08
N TYR A 5 -4.38 6.79 12.09
CA TYR A 5 -3.62 7.14 10.90
C TYR A 5 -4.24 6.49 9.66
N ASP A 6 -4.15 7.19 8.53
CA ASP A 6 -4.42 6.64 7.20
C ASP A 6 -3.13 6.76 6.36
N PHE A 7 -2.56 5.63 6.00
CA PHE A 7 -1.25 5.59 5.33
C PHE A 7 -1.33 5.54 3.81
N HIS A 8 -2.55 5.37 3.25
CA HIS A 8 -2.72 5.20 1.82
C HIS A 8 -3.70 6.23 1.25
N THR A 9 -3.14 7.40 0.89
CA THR A 9 -3.91 8.50 0.31
C THR A 9 -3.20 9.10 -0.91
N HIS A 10 -3.99 9.46 -1.92
CA HIS A 10 -3.52 10.01 -3.19
C HIS A 10 -3.92 11.47 -3.36
N THR A 11 -3.12 12.20 -4.14
CA THR A 11 -3.30 13.62 -4.40
C THR A 11 -3.21 13.93 -5.90
N VAL A 12 -3.32 15.21 -6.24
CA VAL A 12 -3.08 15.71 -7.60
C VAL A 12 -1.66 15.48 -8.12
N TYR A 13 -0.74 15.00 -7.28
CA TYR A 13 0.61 14.61 -7.69
C TYR A 13 0.64 13.28 -8.46
N SER A 14 -0.39 12.45 -8.30
CA SER A 14 -0.67 11.27 -9.16
C SER A 14 -2.01 11.42 -9.87
N HIS A 15 -3.07 10.79 -9.40
CA HIS A 15 -4.41 10.92 -10.01
C HIS A 15 -5.52 11.11 -8.98
N GLY A 16 -5.18 11.48 -7.75
CA GLY A 16 -6.15 11.97 -6.77
C GLY A 16 -6.70 13.35 -7.16
N LYS A 17 -7.78 13.76 -6.52
CA LYS A 17 -8.47 15.02 -6.82
C LYS A 17 -8.21 16.14 -5.82
N GLY A 18 -7.66 15.81 -4.64
CA GLY A 18 -7.33 16.79 -3.61
C GLY A 18 -5.83 17.14 -3.58
N THR A 19 -5.50 18.30 -3.03
CA THR A 19 -4.13 18.65 -2.64
C THR A 19 -3.73 17.90 -1.36
N ILE A 20 -2.45 17.97 -1.00
CA ILE A 20 -1.96 17.45 0.28
C ILE A 20 -2.69 18.12 1.45
N LEU A 21 -2.90 19.43 1.35
CA LEU A 21 -3.62 20.18 2.39
C LEU A 21 -5.10 19.78 2.50
N ASP A 22 -5.78 19.55 1.38
CA ASP A 22 -7.19 19.10 1.40
C ASP A 22 -7.32 17.75 2.11
N ASN A 23 -6.41 16.81 1.83
CA ASN A 23 -6.38 15.51 2.51
C ASN A 23 -6.09 15.67 4.02
N ALA A 24 -5.16 16.55 4.39
CA ALA A 24 -4.83 16.83 5.79
C ALA A 24 -6.00 17.47 6.56
N ILE A 25 -6.70 18.41 5.94
CA ILE A 25 -7.91 19.02 6.53
C ILE A 25 -8.97 17.95 6.76
N SER A 26 -9.28 17.13 5.75
CA SER A 26 -10.26 16.04 5.88
C SER A 26 -9.88 15.04 6.98
N ALA A 27 -8.60 14.66 7.07
CA ALA A 27 -8.10 13.78 8.13
C ALA A 27 -8.30 14.40 9.53
N LYS A 28 -7.99 15.69 9.68
CA LYS A 28 -8.19 16.42 10.94
C LYS A 28 -9.66 16.47 11.35
N GLU A 29 -10.55 16.79 10.40
CA GLU A 29 -12.00 16.85 10.63
C GLU A 29 -12.57 15.50 11.09
N LYS A 30 -11.98 14.40 10.62
CA LYS A 30 -12.33 13.03 11.01
C LYS A 30 -11.58 12.53 12.26
N GLY A 31 -10.78 13.38 12.91
CA GLY A 31 -10.10 13.08 14.17
C GLY A 31 -8.91 12.13 14.06
N LEU A 32 -8.28 12.02 12.88
CA LEU A 32 -7.04 11.28 12.74
C LEU A 32 -5.90 12.03 13.43
N LYS A 33 -4.86 11.30 13.87
CA LYS A 33 -3.61 11.86 14.40
C LYS A 33 -2.59 12.17 13.30
N GLY A 34 -2.73 11.55 12.14
CA GLY A 34 -1.86 11.78 11.00
C GLY A 34 -2.28 11.04 9.74
N ILE A 35 -1.67 11.44 8.63
CA ILE A 35 -1.82 10.81 7.33
C ILE A 35 -0.45 10.61 6.66
N THR A 36 -0.42 9.70 5.69
CA THR A 36 0.70 9.59 4.74
C THR A 36 0.18 9.86 3.34
N ILE A 37 0.82 10.77 2.64
CA ILE A 37 0.61 11.01 1.22
C ILE A 37 1.42 9.97 0.47
N SER A 38 0.76 9.01 -0.15
CA SER A 38 1.37 7.83 -0.78
C SER A 38 1.01 7.72 -2.27
N ASP A 39 1.16 8.81 -2.99
CA ASP A 39 0.88 8.84 -4.43
C ASP A 39 1.58 7.70 -5.19
N HIS A 40 0.99 7.27 -6.31
CA HIS A 40 1.50 6.16 -7.12
C HIS A 40 2.96 6.35 -7.55
N GLY A 41 3.70 5.25 -7.54
CA GLY A 41 5.12 5.19 -7.83
C GLY A 41 5.51 5.67 -9.23
N PHE A 42 6.80 5.74 -9.45
CA PHE A 42 7.40 6.44 -10.58
C PHE A 42 7.28 5.72 -11.94
N SER A 43 6.97 4.44 -11.94
CA SER A 43 6.94 3.63 -13.17
C SER A 43 5.60 3.64 -13.90
N HIS A 44 4.57 4.31 -13.37
CA HIS A 44 3.29 4.43 -14.05
C HIS A 44 3.30 5.63 -15.01
N PRO A 45 3.24 5.44 -16.36
CA PRO A 45 3.44 6.52 -17.32
C PRO A 45 2.42 7.65 -17.23
N ALA A 46 1.14 7.31 -16.94
CA ALA A 46 0.04 8.28 -16.91
C ALA A 46 -0.23 8.83 -15.51
N PHE A 47 -0.17 7.97 -14.49
CA PHE A 47 -0.64 8.30 -13.13
C PHE A 47 0.48 8.30 -12.09
N GLY A 48 1.72 7.99 -12.49
CA GLY A 48 2.85 7.94 -11.56
C GLY A 48 3.35 9.32 -11.17
N MET A 49 3.69 9.44 -9.91
CA MET A 49 4.39 10.60 -9.38
C MET A 49 5.72 10.83 -10.11
N ARG A 50 6.12 12.07 -10.24
CA ARG A 50 7.40 12.44 -10.89
C ARG A 50 8.46 12.74 -9.84
N ARG A 51 9.62 12.05 -9.88
CA ARG A 51 10.74 12.24 -8.92
C ARG A 51 11.13 13.70 -8.70
N LYS A 52 11.12 14.54 -9.76
CA LYS A 52 11.40 15.97 -9.64
C LYS A 52 10.42 16.76 -8.79
N LYS A 53 9.28 16.16 -8.41
CA LYS A 53 8.26 16.76 -7.56
C LYS A 53 8.40 16.40 -6.10
N LEU A 54 9.26 15.43 -5.73
CA LEU A 54 9.42 14.99 -4.35
C LEU A 54 9.76 16.14 -3.37
N ASP A 55 10.67 17.04 -3.76
CA ASP A 55 11.04 18.18 -2.91
C ASP A 55 9.86 19.15 -2.69
N GLN A 56 9.04 19.33 -3.72
CA GLN A 56 7.83 20.15 -3.57
C GLN A 56 6.80 19.45 -2.69
N MET A 57 6.57 18.15 -2.91
CA MET A 57 5.64 17.38 -2.06
C MET A 57 6.06 17.40 -0.59
N LYS A 58 7.37 17.28 -0.30
CA LYS A 58 7.87 17.36 1.08
C LYS A 58 7.57 18.71 1.71
N LYS A 59 7.74 19.80 0.95
CA LYS A 59 7.37 21.15 1.42
C LYS A 59 5.87 21.26 1.66
N ASP A 60 5.05 20.74 0.75
CA ASP A 60 3.60 20.78 0.88
C ASP A 60 3.11 19.94 2.09
N CYS A 61 3.78 18.81 2.40
CA CYS A 61 3.51 18.04 3.62
C CYS A 61 3.81 18.87 4.88
N LEU A 62 4.98 19.50 4.96
CA LEU A 62 5.36 20.33 6.09
C LEU A 62 4.39 21.52 6.26
N GLN A 63 4.00 22.16 5.17
CA GLN A 63 3.02 23.25 5.19
C GLN A 63 1.63 22.78 5.65
N ALA A 64 1.19 21.60 5.20
CA ALA A 64 -0.07 21.02 5.62
C ALA A 64 -0.04 20.64 7.11
N GLU A 65 1.09 20.11 7.61
CA GLU A 65 1.31 19.84 9.02
C GLU A 65 1.24 21.10 9.87
N GLU A 66 1.92 22.19 9.44
CA GLU A 66 1.89 23.49 10.12
C GLU A 66 0.47 24.08 10.20
N GLN A 67 -0.29 24.02 9.10
CA GLN A 67 -1.64 24.60 9.03
C GLN A 67 -2.69 23.77 9.78
N THR A 68 -2.53 22.47 9.84
CA THR A 68 -3.52 21.58 10.45
C THR A 68 -3.18 21.14 11.86
N GLY A 69 -1.89 21.14 12.22
CA GLY A 69 -1.38 20.52 13.45
C GLY A 69 -1.45 18.99 13.42
N LEU A 70 -1.73 18.38 12.24
CA LEU A 70 -1.81 16.94 12.01
C LEU A 70 -0.45 16.47 11.51
N GLN A 71 0.02 15.28 11.91
CA GLN A 71 1.21 14.68 11.31
C GLN A 71 0.98 14.34 9.84
N VAL A 72 1.77 14.88 8.93
CA VAL A 72 1.67 14.64 7.48
C VAL A 72 2.99 14.10 6.94
N LYS A 73 3.03 12.80 6.68
CA LYS A 73 4.22 12.12 6.15
C LYS A 73 4.19 12.05 4.63
N LEU A 74 5.38 12.08 4.01
CA LEU A 74 5.54 11.80 2.59
C LEU A 74 5.95 10.34 2.39
N GLY A 75 5.04 9.52 1.94
CA GLY A 75 5.29 8.15 1.48
C GLY A 75 5.20 8.03 -0.04
N ILE A 76 5.15 6.80 -0.48
CA ILE A 76 4.93 6.45 -1.89
C ILE A 76 4.29 5.06 -1.98
N GLU A 77 3.25 4.91 -2.80
CA GLU A 77 2.77 3.60 -3.20
C GLU A 77 3.60 3.11 -4.40
N SER A 78 4.71 2.45 -4.07
CA SER A 78 5.68 1.96 -5.05
C SER A 78 5.12 0.80 -5.87
N ASN A 79 5.46 0.74 -7.15
CA ASN A 79 5.07 -0.35 -8.02
C ASN A 79 6.05 -1.53 -7.91
N ILE A 80 5.53 -2.75 -7.75
CA ILE A 80 6.31 -3.99 -7.84
C ILE A 80 6.53 -4.30 -9.33
N LEU A 81 7.80 -4.37 -9.76
CA LEU A 81 8.16 -4.41 -11.18
C LEU A 81 8.21 -5.81 -11.79
N GLY A 82 8.03 -6.87 -10.99
CA GLY A 82 8.02 -8.26 -11.46
C GLY A 82 8.78 -9.22 -10.54
N LEU A 83 9.14 -10.39 -11.09
CA LEU A 83 9.71 -11.51 -10.33
C LEU A 83 11.07 -11.21 -9.69
N SER A 84 11.80 -10.21 -10.20
CA SER A 84 13.03 -9.74 -9.55
C SER A 84 12.79 -9.21 -8.13
N GLY A 85 11.56 -8.88 -7.80
CA GLY A 85 11.20 -8.22 -6.55
C GLY A 85 11.64 -6.77 -6.46
N LYS A 86 12.12 -6.17 -7.55
CA LYS A 86 12.41 -4.73 -7.57
C LYS A 86 11.13 -3.93 -7.46
N ILE A 87 11.25 -2.78 -6.80
CA ILE A 87 10.23 -1.73 -6.79
C ILE A 87 10.77 -0.50 -7.53
N ASP A 88 9.93 0.47 -7.83
CA ASP A 88 10.33 1.65 -8.59
C ASP A 88 10.91 2.79 -7.73
N VAL A 89 10.96 2.63 -6.41
CA VAL A 89 11.75 3.47 -5.50
C VAL A 89 13.21 3.02 -5.56
N LYS A 90 14.12 3.98 -5.51
CA LYS A 90 15.58 3.76 -5.51
C LYS A 90 16.20 4.39 -4.27
N GLU A 91 17.36 3.92 -3.87
CA GLU A 91 18.10 4.40 -2.69
C GLU A 91 18.25 5.95 -2.65
N LYS A 92 18.49 6.58 -3.79
CA LYS A 92 18.56 8.05 -3.90
C LYS A 92 17.25 8.79 -3.56
N ASP A 93 16.12 8.07 -3.51
CA ASP A 93 14.81 8.63 -3.18
C ASP A 93 14.54 8.55 -1.64
N TYR A 94 15.34 7.74 -0.89
CA TYR A 94 15.06 7.40 0.51
C TYR A 94 15.10 8.59 1.46
N GLU A 95 16.03 9.54 1.27
CA GLU A 95 16.14 10.73 2.11
C GLU A 95 14.87 11.59 2.10
N LYS A 96 14.11 11.53 1.00
CA LYS A 96 12.92 12.34 0.81
C LYS A 96 11.63 11.68 1.29
N LEU A 97 11.66 10.37 1.51
CA LEU A 97 10.50 9.57 1.88
C LEU A 97 10.51 9.22 3.36
N ASP A 98 9.33 9.20 3.95
CA ASP A 98 9.10 8.79 5.33
C ASP A 98 8.54 7.35 5.41
N MET A 99 7.94 6.83 4.31
CA MET A 99 7.30 5.52 4.27
C MET A 99 7.31 4.93 2.85
N ILE A 100 7.41 3.61 2.74
CA ILE A 100 7.26 2.87 1.49
C ILE A 100 6.08 1.88 1.61
N LEU A 101 5.03 2.15 0.84
CA LEU A 101 4.01 1.18 0.52
C LEU A 101 4.36 0.52 -0.81
N ALA A 102 3.92 -0.70 -1.05
CA ALA A 102 4.14 -1.36 -2.34
C ALA A 102 2.94 -2.19 -2.78
N GLY A 103 2.59 -2.08 -4.05
CA GLY A 103 1.51 -2.84 -4.67
C GLY A 103 1.84 -3.30 -6.10
N ALA A 104 1.08 -4.27 -6.58
CA ALA A 104 1.14 -4.71 -7.96
C ALA A 104 0.10 -3.98 -8.80
N HIS A 105 0.56 -3.19 -9.77
CA HIS A 105 -0.29 -2.38 -10.63
C HIS A 105 -0.17 -2.78 -12.10
N VAL A 106 -1.18 -2.44 -12.89
CA VAL A 106 -1.19 -2.62 -14.36
C VAL A 106 -0.68 -1.37 -15.05
N PHE A 107 -0.26 -1.53 -16.32
CA PHE A 107 0.18 -0.44 -17.19
C PHE A 107 1.38 0.36 -16.68
N ILE A 108 2.27 -0.29 -15.94
CA ILE A 108 3.52 0.28 -15.47
C ILE A 108 4.71 -0.14 -16.37
N LEU A 109 5.85 0.50 -16.18
CA LEU A 109 7.11 0.05 -16.76
C LEU A 109 7.69 -1.07 -15.91
N TYR A 110 7.51 -2.30 -16.33
CA TYR A 110 8.00 -3.50 -15.65
C TYR A 110 9.52 -3.68 -15.81
N ASP A 111 10.10 -4.59 -15.03
CA ASP A 111 11.54 -4.93 -15.08
C ASP A 111 11.88 -5.75 -16.35
N GLY A 112 11.68 -5.12 -17.51
CA GLY A 112 11.94 -5.63 -18.83
C GLY A 112 10.77 -6.37 -19.48
N ILE A 113 10.96 -6.69 -20.77
CA ILE A 113 9.94 -7.26 -21.64
C ILE A 113 9.43 -8.62 -21.17
N LYS A 114 10.29 -9.43 -20.53
CA LYS A 114 9.89 -10.73 -19.97
C LYS A 114 8.85 -10.57 -18.87
N GLU A 115 8.99 -9.56 -18.01
CA GLU A 115 8.03 -9.29 -16.94
C GLU A 115 6.77 -8.66 -17.48
N TRP A 116 6.87 -7.82 -18.51
CA TRP A 116 5.70 -7.31 -19.21
C TRP A 116 4.80 -8.47 -19.71
N PHE A 117 5.37 -9.51 -20.35
CA PHE A 117 4.60 -10.68 -20.81
C PHE A 117 4.17 -11.61 -19.66
N ASN A 118 5.09 -11.97 -18.78
CA ASN A 118 4.87 -13.06 -17.82
C ASN A 118 4.16 -12.62 -16.54
N PHE A 119 4.28 -11.36 -16.15
CA PHE A 119 3.57 -10.83 -14.99
C PHE A 119 2.33 -10.06 -15.44
N PHE A 120 2.47 -8.94 -16.15
CA PHE A 120 1.31 -8.18 -16.63
C PHE A 120 0.48 -8.96 -17.66
N GLY A 121 1.05 -9.38 -18.77
CA GLY A 121 0.31 -9.93 -19.90
C GLY A 121 -0.54 -11.17 -19.54
N ARG A 122 0.01 -12.10 -18.76
CA ARG A 122 -0.74 -13.30 -18.34
C ARG A 122 -1.89 -12.96 -17.39
N ASN A 123 -1.69 -12.06 -16.43
CA ASN A 123 -2.75 -11.63 -15.51
C ASN A 123 -3.82 -10.83 -16.26
N PHE A 124 -3.42 -9.92 -17.15
CA PHE A 124 -4.34 -9.13 -17.98
C PHE A 124 -5.19 -10.04 -18.88
N PHE A 125 -4.58 -11.02 -19.55
CA PHE A 125 -5.28 -11.98 -20.39
C PHE A 125 -6.29 -12.82 -19.58
N THR A 126 -5.84 -13.38 -18.46
CA THR A 126 -6.67 -14.19 -17.57
C THR A 126 -7.91 -13.42 -17.11
N ARG A 127 -7.73 -12.16 -16.71
CA ARG A 127 -8.80 -11.27 -16.28
C ARG A 127 -9.74 -10.88 -17.43
N THR A 128 -9.18 -10.45 -18.57
CA THR A 128 -9.97 -10.00 -19.73
C THR A 128 -10.90 -11.11 -20.25
N PHE A 129 -10.40 -12.33 -20.29
CA PHE A 129 -11.20 -13.48 -20.72
C PHE A 129 -11.93 -14.20 -19.56
N LYS A 130 -11.97 -13.58 -18.37
CA LYS A 130 -12.66 -14.11 -17.17
C LYS A 130 -12.28 -15.57 -16.86
N LYS A 131 -11.01 -15.95 -17.14
CA LYS A 131 -10.51 -17.30 -16.88
C LYS A 131 -10.11 -17.43 -15.41
N LYS A 132 -10.28 -18.65 -14.86
CA LYS A 132 -9.70 -18.97 -13.54
C LYS A 132 -8.16 -18.92 -13.65
N PRO A 133 -7.45 -18.20 -12.75
CA PRO A 133 -6.00 -18.23 -12.73
C PRO A 133 -5.47 -19.67 -12.54
N SER A 134 -4.45 -20.05 -13.29
CA SER A 134 -3.79 -21.33 -13.08
C SER A 134 -2.91 -21.30 -11.83
N ASP A 135 -2.71 -22.46 -11.19
CA ASP A 135 -1.82 -22.58 -10.02
C ASP A 135 -0.41 -22.08 -10.31
N LYS A 136 0.08 -22.30 -11.54
CA LYS A 136 1.38 -21.77 -11.99
C LYS A 136 1.40 -20.24 -11.99
N LEU A 137 0.30 -19.59 -12.39
CA LEU A 137 0.20 -18.12 -12.38
C LEU A 137 0.10 -17.59 -10.95
N ILE A 138 -0.73 -18.21 -10.10
CA ILE A 138 -0.85 -17.85 -8.68
C ILE A 138 0.52 -17.99 -7.99
N LYS A 139 1.20 -19.14 -8.16
CA LYS A 139 2.54 -19.36 -7.59
C LYS A 139 3.55 -18.30 -8.04
N ARG A 140 3.52 -17.90 -9.33
CA ARG A 140 4.40 -16.87 -9.85
C ARG A 140 4.09 -15.49 -9.21
N ASN A 141 2.82 -15.12 -9.16
CA ASN A 141 2.40 -13.86 -8.54
C ASN A 141 2.78 -13.82 -7.05
N THR A 142 2.55 -14.91 -6.33
CA THR A 142 2.97 -15.07 -4.92
C THR A 142 4.47 -14.80 -4.77
N GLN A 143 5.29 -15.41 -5.65
CA GLN A 143 6.74 -15.21 -5.60
C GLN A 143 7.14 -13.76 -5.91
N VAL A 144 6.41 -13.04 -6.76
CA VAL A 144 6.63 -11.61 -7.04
C VAL A 144 6.46 -10.79 -5.75
N TYR A 145 5.38 -10.98 -5.00
CA TYR A 145 5.15 -10.30 -3.72
C TYR A 145 6.23 -10.68 -2.70
N ILE A 146 6.53 -11.97 -2.55
CA ILE A 146 7.55 -12.46 -1.62
C ILE A 146 8.91 -11.83 -1.92
N ASN A 147 9.33 -11.79 -3.18
CA ASN A 147 10.62 -11.20 -3.56
C ASN A 147 10.64 -9.69 -3.31
N ALA A 148 9.52 -8.99 -3.55
CA ALA A 148 9.43 -7.57 -3.26
C ALA A 148 9.61 -7.27 -1.75
N ILE A 149 8.94 -8.02 -0.88
CA ILE A 149 9.06 -7.87 0.57
C ILE A 149 10.49 -8.18 1.04
N LYS A 150 11.12 -9.23 0.50
CA LYS A 150 12.47 -9.65 0.89
C LYS A 150 13.55 -8.65 0.48
N ASN A 151 13.40 -8.06 -0.69
CA ASN A 151 14.44 -7.25 -1.32
C ASN A 151 14.33 -5.75 -1.00
N ASN A 152 13.22 -5.30 -0.40
CA ASN A 152 13.02 -3.88 -0.13
C ASN A 152 12.44 -3.65 1.27
N PRO A 153 12.73 -2.51 1.91
CA PRO A 153 12.19 -2.14 3.23
C PRO A 153 10.75 -1.61 3.12
N ILE A 154 9.82 -2.48 2.70
CA ILE A 154 8.41 -2.14 2.52
C ILE A 154 7.72 -2.13 3.88
N ASP A 155 7.06 -1.02 4.23
CA ASP A 155 6.27 -0.88 5.45
C ASP A 155 4.90 -1.54 5.33
N ILE A 156 4.21 -1.29 4.21
CA ILE A 156 2.85 -1.77 3.96
C ILE A 156 2.76 -2.41 2.58
N LEU A 157 2.26 -3.63 2.53
CA LEU A 157 1.90 -4.28 1.28
C LEU A 157 0.43 -3.99 0.98
N THR A 158 0.18 -3.19 -0.08
CA THR A 158 -1.15 -2.71 -0.42
C THR A 158 -1.97 -3.75 -1.17
N HIS A 159 -3.29 -3.73 -0.97
CA HIS A 159 -4.35 -4.46 -1.72
C HIS A 159 -3.90 -5.79 -2.36
N VAL A 160 -3.34 -6.70 -1.56
CA VAL A 160 -2.86 -8.02 -2.00
C VAL A 160 -3.93 -8.74 -2.82
N SER A 161 -3.53 -9.36 -3.93
CA SER A 161 -4.40 -10.06 -4.88
C SER A 161 -5.34 -9.17 -5.72
N TYR A 162 -5.23 -7.86 -5.67
CA TYR A 162 -6.14 -6.95 -6.40
C TYR A 162 -6.27 -7.26 -7.90
N LEU A 163 -5.19 -7.29 -8.64
CA LEU A 163 -5.18 -7.56 -10.09
C LEU A 163 -4.30 -8.76 -10.45
N PHE A 164 -3.56 -9.23 -9.47
CA PHE A 164 -2.54 -10.26 -9.57
C PHE A 164 -2.80 -11.33 -8.50
N PRO A 165 -3.74 -12.28 -8.74
CA PRO A 165 -4.11 -13.30 -7.78
C PRO A 165 -2.89 -14.05 -7.25
N ALA A 166 -2.76 -14.12 -5.93
CA ALA A 166 -1.63 -14.73 -5.23
C ALA A 166 -2.14 -15.58 -4.05
N ASP A 167 -1.30 -16.45 -3.54
CA ASP A 167 -1.54 -17.12 -2.26
C ASP A 167 -1.32 -16.11 -1.13
N ALA A 168 -2.43 -15.56 -0.62
CA ALA A 168 -2.40 -14.53 0.41
C ALA A 168 -1.80 -15.04 1.74
N VAL A 169 -1.91 -16.34 2.02
CA VAL A 169 -1.35 -16.95 3.24
C VAL A 169 0.18 -16.97 3.18
N GLU A 170 0.74 -17.40 2.06
CA GLU A 170 2.19 -17.40 1.88
C GLU A 170 2.76 -15.97 1.88
N VAL A 171 2.05 -15.02 1.27
CA VAL A 171 2.43 -13.60 1.31
C VAL A 171 2.39 -13.06 2.75
N ALA A 172 1.31 -13.35 3.49
CA ALA A 172 1.12 -12.90 4.88
C ALA A 172 2.20 -13.45 5.82
N LYS A 173 2.62 -14.71 5.65
CA LYS A 173 3.73 -15.28 6.42
C LYS A 173 5.02 -14.48 6.23
N VAL A 174 5.35 -14.14 4.99
CA VAL A 174 6.55 -13.37 4.69
C VAL A 174 6.41 -11.92 5.18
N CYS A 175 5.23 -11.31 5.08
CA CYS A 175 4.96 -10.02 5.71
C CYS A 175 5.26 -10.05 7.21
N ALA A 176 4.78 -11.08 7.92
CA ALA A 176 5.04 -11.27 9.35
C ALA A 176 6.53 -11.41 9.67
N ASP A 177 7.26 -12.23 8.90
CA ASP A 177 8.69 -12.50 9.10
C ASP A 177 9.55 -11.25 8.92
N TYR A 178 9.13 -10.33 8.04
CA TYR A 178 9.87 -9.12 7.69
C TYR A 178 9.35 -7.85 8.38
N GLY A 179 8.25 -7.93 9.16
CA GLY A 179 7.66 -6.77 9.82
C GLY A 179 6.94 -5.81 8.86
N THR A 180 6.53 -6.29 7.68
CA THR A 180 5.68 -5.56 6.72
C THR A 180 4.22 -5.73 7.12
N TYR A 181 3.45 -4.65 7.20
CA TYR A 181 2.01 -4.72 7.41
C TYR A 181 1.27 -5.16 6.15
N MET A 182 0.20 -5.93 6.32
CA MET A 182 -0.71 -6.25 5.24
C MET A 182 -1.91 -5.29 5.31
N GLU A 183 -2.25 -4.67 4.20
CA GLU A 183 -3.33 -3.69 4.14
C GLU A 183 -4.71 -4.35 4.15
N ILE A 184 -5.62 -3.80 4.97
CA ILE A 184 -7.07 -3.94 4.84
C ILE A 184 -7.55 -2.70 4.09
N ASN A 185 -7.67 -2.80 2.77
CA ASN A 185 -8.01 -1.69 1.90
C ASN A 185 -9.52 -1.41 1.92
N THR A 186 -9.92 -0.17 2.25
CA THR A 186 -11.34 0.19 2.35
C THR A 186 -11.93 0.78 1.08
N LYS A 187 -11.14 0.95 0.03
CA LYS A 187 -11.68 1.22 -1.30
C LYS A 187 -12.29 -0.05 -1.90
N LYS A 188 -11.64 -1.20 -1.64
CA LYS A 188 -12.13 -2.52 -2.04
C LYS A 188 -11.45 -3.64 -1.26
N VAL A 189 -12.22 -4.50 -0.64
CA VAL A 189 -11.72 -5.76 -0.07
C VAL A 189 -11.48 -6.75 -1.20
N HIS A 190 -10.28 -7.32 -1.29
CA HIS A 190 -9.85 -8.15 -2.42
C HIS A 190 -9.82 -9.65 -2.12
N LEU A 191 -9.64 -10.01 -0.86
CA LEU A 191 -9.66 -11.39 -0.40
C LEU A 191 -11.07 -11.79 0.00
N SER A 192 -11.43 -13.05 -0.24
CA SER A 192 -12.65 -13.66 0.30
C SER A 192 -12.57 -13.83 1.82
N ASP A 193 -13.72 -13.97 2.49
CA ASP A 193 -13.77 -14.20 3.93
C ASP A 193 -12.99 -15.49 4.31
N GLU A 194 -13.00 -16.53 3.46
CA GLU A 194 -12.23 -17.76 3.64
C GLU A 194 -10.71 -17.53 3.56
N GLU A 195 -10.26 -16.69 2.62
CA GLU A 195 -8.85 -16.32 2.52
C GLU A 195 -8.41 -15.50 3.73
N TRP A 196 -9.23 -14.56 4.18
CA TRP A 196 -8.98 -13.79 5.41
C TRP A 196 -8.84 -14.70 6.63
N GLN A 197 -9.74 -15.68 6.81
CA GLN A 197 -9.65 -16.65 7.91
C GLN A 197 -8.29 -17.38 7.90
N LYS A 198 -7.83 -17.84 6.73
CA LYS A 198 -6.53 -18.50 6.61
C LYS A 198 -5.35 -17.55 6.85
N VAL A 199 -5.46 -16.29 6.43
CA VAL A 199 -4.45 -15.25 6.72
C VAL A 199 -4.35 -14.97 8.22
N LEU A 200 -5.45 -15.05 8.96
CA LEU A 200 -5.47 -14.89 10.42
C LEU A 200 -4.69 -16.00 11.16
N ASP A 201 -4.52 -17.19 10.57
CA ASP A 201 -3.67 -18.24 11.14
C ASP A 201 -2.17 -17.88 11.08
N THR A 202 -1.80 -16.86 10.33
CA THR A 202 -0.44 -16.31 10.31
C THR A 202 -0.23 -15.31 11.45
N LYS A 203 1.01 -14.83 11.62
CA LYS A 203 1.35 -13.80 12.62
C LYS A 203 1.38 -12.38 12.04
N VAL A 204 0.88 -12.17 10.81
CA VAL A 204 0.94 -10.86 10.16
C VAL A 204 0.10 -9.83 10.91
N ASN A 205 0.62 -8.61 11.02
CA ASN A 205 -0.14 -7.46 11.50
C ASN A 205 -0.72 -6.68 10.32
N PHE A 206 -1.81 -5.96 10.59
CA PHE A 206 -2.57 -5.24 9.60
C PHE A 206 -2.54 -3.73 9.85
N VAL A 207 -2.82 -2.98 8.80
CA VAL A 207 -3.28 -1.59 8.86
C VAL A 207 -4.55 -1.46 8.01
N ILE A 208 -5.45 -0.57 8.41
CA ILE A 208 -6.64 -0.22 7.63
C ILE A 208 -6.34 1.09 6.94
N ASP A 209 -6.41 1.11 5.61
CA ASP A 209 -6.14 2.30 4.83
C ASP A 209 -7.24 2.56 3.80
N SER A 210 -7.50 3.85 3.52
CA SER A 210 -8.62 4.24 2.68
C SER A 210 -8.37 4.10 1.19
N ASP A 211 -7.11 4.14 0.74
CA ASP A 211 -6.74 4.29 -0.68
C ASP A 211 -7.53 5.45 -1.30
N ALA A 212 -7.59 6.56 -0.53
CA ALA A 212 -8.39 7.71 -0.88
C ALA A 212 -7.84 8.43 -2.10
N HIS A 213 -8.73 8.67 -3.08
CA HIS A 213 -8.43 9.46 -4.29
C HIS A 213 -9.18 10.78 -4.29
N THR A 214 -9.96 11.04 -3.25
CA THR A 214 -10.66 12.29 -2.98
C THR A 214 -10.59 12.59 -1.47
N PRO A 215 -10.52 13.85 -1.04
CA PRO A 215 -10.37 14.20 0.37
C PRO A 215 -11.46 13.63 1.27
N ASP A 216 -12.69 13.56 0.79
CA ASP A 216 -13.83 13.02 1.54
C ASP A 216 -13.68 11.53 1.90
N ARG A 217 -12.84 10.78 1.15
CA ARG A 217 -12.56 9.38 1.40
C ARG A 217 -11.42 9.14 2.39
N VAL A 218 -10.60 10.14 2.71
CA VAL A 218 -9.51 9.99 3.69
C VAL A 218 -10.07 9.49 5.02
N GLY A 219 -9.47 8.45 5.59
CA GLY A 219 -9.90 7.85 6.85
C GLY A 219 -11.22 7.08 6.79
N ASP A 220 -11.71 6.73 5.60
CA ASP A 220 -12.90 5.89 5.45
C ASP A 220 -12.63 4.45 5.94
N THR A 221 -13.53 3.92 6.78
CA THR A 221 -13.42 2.57 7.35
C THR A 221 -14.57 1.65 6.97
N LEU A 222 -15.53 2.12 6.16
CA LEU A 222 -16.79 1.42 5.95
C LEU A 222 -16.62 -0.06 5.57
N LEU A 223 -15.80 -0.35 4.56
CA LEU A 223 -15.59 -1.74 4.12
C LEU A 223 -14.77 -2.57 5.12
N ALA A 224 -13.88 -1.95 5.89
CA ALA A 224 -13.18 -2.64 6.98
C ALA A 224 -14.16 -2.98 8.12
N ASP A 225 -15.03 -2.05 8.51
CA ASP A 225 -16.06 -2.30 9.53
C ASP A 225 -17.02 -3.44 9.12
N GLU A 226 -17.36 -3.54 7.83
CA GLU A 226 -18.14 -4.66 7.29
C GLU A 226 -17.35 -5.97 7.29
N LEU A 227 -16.07 -5.94 6.92
CA LEU A 227 -15.20 -7.10 6.97
C LEU A 227 -15.04 -7.64 8.39
N LEU A 228 -14.80 -6.77 9.38
CA LEU A 228 -14.63 -7.18 10.77
C LEU A 228 -15.87 -7.79 11.38
N LYS A 229 -17.07 -7.49 10.87
CA LYS A 229 -18.32 -8.16 11.28
C LYS A 229 -18.40 -9.61 10.78
N ARG A 230 -17.79 -9.92 9.63
CA ARG A 230 -17.80 -11.26 9.00
C ARG A 230 -16.59 -12.09 9.38
N VAL A 231 -15.44 -11.42 9.51
CA VAL A 231 -14.15 -12.03 9.83
C VAL A 231 -13.66 -11.47 11.15
N ASN A 232 -13.50 -12.31 12.15
CA ASN A 232 -13.10 -11.88 13.49
C ASN A 232 -11.59 -11.54 13.54
N ILE A 233 -11.19 -10.42 12.92
CA ILE A 233 -9.82 -9.93 12.95
C ILE A 233 -9.54 -9.30 14.32
N PRO A 234 -8.56 -9.79 15.11
CA PRO A 234 -8.24 -9.23 16.42
C PRO A 234 -7.77 -7.78 16.29
N LEU A 235 -8.36 -6.85 17.07
CA LEU A 235 -8.06 -5.41 16.99
C LEU A 235 -6.62 -5.08 17.39
N ASP A 236 -5.98 -5.88 18.24
CA ASP A 236 -4.57 -5.73 18.62
C ASP A 236 -3.61 -6.03 17.46
N ARG A 237 -4.07 -6.71 16.41
CA ARG A 237 -3.33 -6.93 15.15
C ARG A 237 -3.50 -5.80 14.13
N ILE A 238 -4.45 -4.90 14.31
CA ILE A 238 -4.67 -3.73 13.44
C ILE A 238 -3.94 -2.53 14.06
N LYS A 239 -2.80 -2.15 13.48
CA LYS A 239 -1.83 -1.30 14.18
C LYS A 239 -2.11 0.20 14.13
N ASN A 240 -2.97 0.66 13.24
CA ASN A 240 -3.37 2.07 13.16
C ASN A 240 -4.71 2.40 13.83
N VAL A 241 -5.17 1.55 14.77
CA VAL A 241 -6.35 1.78 15.61
C VAL A 241 -6.00 1.71 17.09
N GLY A 242 -6.76 2.38 17.95
CA GLY A 242 -6.57 2.36 19.40
C GLY A 242 -5.16 2.80 19.83
N ASP A 243 -4.61 2.15 20.87
CA ASP A 243 -3.28 2.45 21.40
C ASP A 243 -2.19 1.49 20.90
N ASN A 244 -2.42 0.83 19.76
CA ASN A 244 -1.48 -0.10 19.18
C ASN A 244 -0.20 0.60 18.70
N THR A 245 0.95 -0.04 18.97
CA THR A 245 2.25 0.52 18.57
C THR A 245 2.54 0.21 17.12
N LEU A 246 2.94 1.26 16.38
CA LEU A 246 3.41 1.21 15.01
C LEU A 246 4.95 1.16 14.97
N LYS A 247 5.48 0.28 14.13
CA LYS A 247 6.91 0.22 13.80
C LYS A 247 7.04 0.12 12.30
N PHE A 248 7.85 0.97 11.71
CA PHE A 248 8.04 1.04 10.28
C PHE A 248 9.42 0.52 9.88
N ARG A 249 9.40 -0.48 9.02
CA ARG A 249 10.60 -1.17 8.53
C ARG A 249 11.53 -0.25 7.75
N PHE A 250 10.98 0.66 6.96
CA PHE A 250 11.76 1.61 6.18
C PHE A 250 12.51 2.60 7.07
N GLN A 251 11.89 3.06 8.16
CA GLN A 251 12.56 3.92 9.11
C GLN A 251 13.75 3.20 9.81
N GLU A 252 13.51 1.97 10.29
CA GLU A 252 14.55 1.14 10.88
C GLU A 252 15.69 0.82 9.90
N PHE A 253 15.36 0.71 8.61
CA PHE A 253 16.33 0.50 7.54
C PHE A 253 17.20 1.75 7.32
N LYS A 254 16.58 2.95 7.25
CA LYS A 254 17.32 4.21 7.09
C LYS A 254 18.29 4.51 8.23
N GLU A 255 17.95 4.12 9.47
CA GLU A 255 18.81 4.31 10.64
C GLU A 255 20.11 3.45 10.58
N LYS A 256 20.17 2.48 9.66
CA LYS A 256 21.31 1.58 9.47
C LYS A 256 22.16 1.91 8.23
N LEU A 257 21.72 2.88 7.40
CA LEU A 257 22.47 3.38 6.25
C LEU A 257 23.50 4.42 6.68
#